data_09a0d870c07981283ac211956967c08a
#
_entry.id   09a0d870c07981283ac211956967c08a
#
_cell.length_a   1.000
_cell.length_b   1.000
_cell.length_c   1.000
_cell.angle_alpha   90.00
_cell.angle_beta   90.00
_cell.angle_gamma   90.00
#
_symmetry.space_group_name_H-M   'P 1'
#
loop_
_entity.id
_entity.type
_entity.pdbx_description
1 polymer ?
#
loop_
_entity_poly.entity_id
_entity_poly.type
_entity_poly.pdbx_seq_one_letter_code
_entity_poly.pdbx_strand_id
1 'polypeptide(L)'
;ENHHAHSHEEMCEHSHGDELHSHEHSHEEELHFHEHSHDENDHDHHHDHEHAHDSTHSHAHEHTHDHMHPHVHRNIHDIFEIIARLDASDRVKNLACRMFEIVAEAESKAHGIPVSEVHFHEVGAIDSIVDVISAAFCLEDLGIHRVVVSPLSEGHGFARCQHGLMPVPVPATANIAAAQRLELTLRDVEGEMVTPTGAAIAAAFRTESALPKKYQIEKIGIGAGNKDFAHANILRAMLLTDETVEVETGKDGHDESSMWVMEANLDDCTGEALGYAMEVLLEAGARDVWYTPAYMKKNRPAYVLHVLTTAEKREELEQLIFSCTTTIGVRRYPVERT
;
A
#
# COMPACT_ATOMS: atom_id res chain seq x y z
N GLU A 1 -34.13 20.48 -41.71
CA GLU A 1 -33.94 19.12 -42.24
C GLU A 1 -33.56 18.23 -41.06
N ASN A 2 -34.58 17.46 -40.65
CA ASN A 2 -34.51 16.59 -39.48
C ASN A 2 -33.91 15.24 -39.90
N HIS A 3 -32.75 14.88 -39.36
CA HIS A 3 -32.32 13.49 -39.29
C HIS A 3 -32.80 12.86 -38.01
N HIS A 4 -33.87 12.06 -38.09
CA HIS A 4 -34.26 11.13 -37.06
C HIS A 4 -33.38 9.88 -37.17
N ALA A 5 -32.53 9.65 -36.20
CA ALA A 5 -31.94 8.35 -35.99
C ALA A 5 -32.98 7.48 -35.23
N HIS A 6 -33.51 6.45 -35.87
CA HIS A 6 -34.32 5.43 -35.21
C HIS A 6 -33.41 4.30 -34.79
N SER A 7 -33.26 4.13 -33.46
CA SER A 7 -32.72 2.90 -32.88
C SER A 7 -33.88 1.88 -32.77
N HIS A 8 -33.72 0.73 -33.42
CA HIS A 8 -34.64 -0.40 -33.25
C HIS A 8 -34.10 -1.32 -32.16
N GLU A 9 -34.90 -1.52 -31.13
CA GLU A 9 -34.63 -2.48 -30.06
C GLU A 9 -35.42 -3.76 -30.39
N GLU A 10 -34.74 -4.91 -30.47
CA GLU A 10 -35.37 -6.21 -30.66
C GLU A 10 -35.50 -6.94 -29.32
N MET A 11 -36.69 -7.38 -28.99
CA MET A 11 -36.96 -8.22 -27.84
C MET A 11 -37.12 -9.67 -28.25
N CYS A 12 -36.29 -10.57 -27.67
CA CYS A 12 -36.46 -12.01 -27.77
C CYS A 12 -37.03 -12.57 -26.47
N GLU A 13 -38.15 -13.21 -26.55
CA GLU A 13 -38.79 -13.87 -25.41
C GLU A 13 -38.55 -15.39 -25.44
N HIS A 14 -38.07 -15.94 -24.34
CA HIS A 14 -37.90 -17.37 -24.12
C HIS A 14 -38.72 -17.82 -22.93
N SER A 15 -39.45 -18.96 -23.08
CA SER A 15 -40.23 -19.53 -22.00
C SER A 15 -39.59 -20.84 -21.52
N HIS A 16 -39.29 -20.95 -20.22
CA HIS A 16 -38.86 -22.16 -19.55
C HIS A 16 -39.90 -22.51 -18.47
N GLY A 17 -40.66 -23.59 -18.69
CA GLY A 17 -41.76 -23.94 -17.81
C GLY A 17 -42.80 -22.81 -17.77
N ASP A 18 -43.20 -22.39 -16.59
CA ASP A 18 -44.19 -21.32 -16.39
C ASP A 18 -43.58 -19.91 -16.27
N GLU A 19 -42.29 -19.72 -16.52
CA GLU A 19 -41.64 -18.42 -16.45
C GLU A 19 -41.19 -17.93 -17.84
N LEU A 20 -41.61 -16.72 -18.21
CA LEU A 20 -41.25 -16.02 -19.44
C LEU A 20 -40.02 -15.15 -19.17
N HIS A 21 -38.94 -15.40 -19.90
CA HIS A 21 -37.75 -14.55 -19.90
C HIS A 21 -37.62 -13.79 -21.21
N SER A 22 -37.46 -12.46 -21.15
CA SER A 22 -37.28 -11.61 -22.32
C SER A 22 -35.86 -11.04 -22.36
N HIS A 23 -35.25 -11.07 -23.52
CA HIS A 23 -33.96 -10.47 -23.80
C HIS A 23 -34.09 -9.45 -24.91
N GLU A 24 -33.49 -8.27 -24.74
CA GLU A 24 -33.48 -7.22 -25.73
C GLU A 24 -32.17 -7.28 -26.52
N HIS A 25 -32.31 -7.29 -27.86
CA HIS A 25 -31.21 -7.20 -28.78
C HIS A 25 -31.43 -6.03 -29.75
N SER A 26 -30.41 -5.19 -29.95
CA SER A 26 -30.47 -4.08 -30.88
C SER A 26 -29.78 -4.45 -32.20
N HIS A 27 -30.51 -4.43 -33.30
CA HIS A 27 -30.02 -4.54 -34.70
C HIS A 27 -30.49 -3.36 -35.50
N GLU A 28 -29.71 -2.97 -36.49
CA GLU A 28 -30.01 -1.76 -37.28
C GLU A 28 -31.13 -1.90 -38.32
N GLU A 29 -31.66 -3.12 -38.59
CA GLU A 29 -32.79 -3.31 -39.54
C GLU A 29 -33.64 -4.54 -39.16
N GLU A 30 -34.96 -4.34 -38.99
CA GLU A 30 -36.10 -5.29 -38.87
C GLU A 30 -36.29 -6.03 -37.53
N LEU A 31 -37.53 -5.90 -36.99
CA LEU A 31 -38.06 -6.61 -35.82
C LEU A 31 -38.47 -8.03 -36.20
N HIS A 32 -37.81 -9.03 -35.60
CA HIS A 32 -38.23 -10.43 -35.67
C HIS A 32 -38.60 -10.98 -34.32
N PHE A 33 -39.80 -11.54 -34.20
CA PHE A 33 -40.23 -12.28 -33.03
C PHE A 33 -40.03 -13.76 -33.26
N HIS A 34 -39.35 -14.44 -32.33
CA HIS A 34 -39.20 -15.89 -32.33
C HIS A 34 -39.75 -16.45 -31.01
N GLU A 35 -40.68 -17.37 -31.11
CA GLU A 35 -41.26 -18.10 -29.99
C GLU A 35 -40.68 -19.53 -30.00
N HIS A 36 -39.99 -19.90 -28.94
CA HIS A 36 -39.44 -21.25 -28.77
C HIS A 36 -40.07 -21.92 -27.54
N SER A 37 -40.72 -23.09 -27.76
CA SER A 37 -41.21 -23.94 -26.67
C SER A 37 -40.27 -25.11 -26.49
N HIS A 38 -39.83 -25.36 -25.25
CA HIS A 38 -39.01 -26.52 -24.90
C HIS A 38 -39.83 -27.52 -24.06
N ASP A 39 -39.80 -28.77 -24.49
CA ASP A 39 -40.32 -29.89 -23.71
C ASP A 39 -39.27 -30.35 -22.68
N GLU A 40 -39.72 -30.76 -21.50
CA GLU A 40 -38.98 -30.97 -20.26
C GLU A 40 -37.90 -32.09 -20.23
N ASN A 41 -37.45 -32.65 -21.35
CA ASN A 41 -36.67 -33.89 -21.28
C ASN A 41 -35.46 -34.06 -22.16
N ASP A 42 -34.81 -32.99 -22.69
CA ASP A 42 -33.57 -33.22 -23.42
C ASP A 42 -32.53 -32.12 -23.19
N HIS A 43 -31.37 -32.54 -22.66
CA HIS A 43 -30.26 -31.67 -22.27
C HIS A 43 -29.17 -31.53 -23.34
N ASP A 44 -29.49 -31.74 -24.63
CA ASP A 44 -28.54 -31.56 -25.73
C ASP A 44 -28.96 -30.35 -26.60
N HIS A 45 -28.29 -29.24 -26.39
CA HIS A 45 -28.49 -28.03 -27.17
C HIS A 45 -27.61 -28.07 -28.44
N HIS A 46 -28.07 -28.78 -29.47
CA HIS A 46 -27.60 -28.54 -30.83
C HIS A 46 -28.57 -27.57 -31.51
N HIS A 47 -28.14 -26.32 -31.66
CA HIS A 47 -28.84 -25.35 -32.48
C HIS A 47 -28.21 -25.34 -33.88
N ASP A 48 -28.72 -26.14 -34.80
CA ASP A 48 -28.48 -26.00 -36.22
C ASP A 48 -29.52 -25.02 -36.79
N HIS A 49 -29.11 -23.77 -36.94
CA HIS A 49 -29.86 -22.78 -37.68
C HIS A 49 -29.21 -22.58 -39.08
N GLU A 50 -29.74 -23.28 -40.08
CA GLU A 50 -29.44 -22.96 -41.48
C GLU A 50 -30.17 -21.66 -41.87
N HIS A 51 -29.48 -20.52 -41.71
CA HIS A 51 -29.84 -19.28 -42.40
C HIS A 51 -28.85 -19.04 -43.49
N ALA A 52 -29.32 -19.18 -44.74
CA ALA A 52 -28.57 -18.75 -45.92
C ALA A 52 -28.54 -17.21 -45.92
N HIS A 53 -27.52 -16.64 -45.33
CA HIS A 53 -27.14 -15.24 -45.55
C HIS A 53 -25.66 -15.16 -45.84
N ASP A 54 -25.38 -14.38 -46.87
CA ASP A 54 -24.10 -14.13 -47.49
C ASP A 54 -23.08 -13.63 -46.42
N SER A 55 -21.90 -14.21 -46.51
CA SER A 55 -20.70 -13.99 -45.76
C SER A 55 -20.50 -12.58 -45.19
N THR A 56 -20.45 -12.41 -43.88
CA THR A 56 -19.42 -11.69 -43.08
C THR A 56 -19.87 -11.33 -41.66
N HIS A 57 -20.46 -12.20 -40.91
CA HIS A 57 -20.59 -11.97 -39.47
C HIS A 57 -19.98 -13.14 -38.67
N SER A 58 -18.74 -12.95 -38.21
CA SER A 58 -18.14 -13.81 -37.21
C SER A 58 -18.63 -13.38 -35.84
N HIS A 59 -19.62 -14.05 -35.28
CA HIS A 59 -19.93 -13.97 -33.89
C HIS A 59 -18.90 -14.80 -33.11
N ALA A 60 -17.87 -14.15 -32.61
CA ALA A 60 -17.03 -14.72 -31.57
C ALA A 60 -17.81 -14.70 -30.26
N HIS A 61 -18.53 -15.77 -29.95
CA HIS A 61 -18.92 -16.01 -28.57
C HIS A 61 -17.67 -16.40 -27.81
N GLU A 62 -17.06 -15.43 -27.13
CA GLU A 62 -16.11 -15.73 -26.08
C GLU A 62 -16.89 -16.45 -24.95
N HIS A 63 -16.95 -17.78 -25.02
CA HIS A 63 -17.19 -18.55 -23.83
C HIS A 63 -15.95 -18.38 -22.94
N THR A 64 -16.00 -17.46 -22.02
CA THR A 64 -15.08 -17.45 -20.89
C THR A 64 -15.35 -18.74 -20.12
N HIS A 65 -14.59 -19.78 -20.46
CA HIS A 65 -14.45 -20.91 -19.55
C HIS A 65 -13.80 -20.36 -18.29
N ASP A 66 -14.64 -20.14 -17.29
CA ASP A 66 -14.19 -19.89 -15.95
C ASP A 66 -13.42 -21.16 -15.51
N HIS A 67 -12.11 -21.17 -15.75
CA HIS A 67 -11.24 -22.18 -15.20
C HIS A 67 -11.25 -21.97 -13.69
N MET A 68 -12.13 -22.67 -13.00
CA MET A 68 -12.08 -22.81 -11.55
C MET A 68 -10.74 -23.49 -11.21
N HIS A 69 -9.67 -22.69 -11.15
CA HIS A 69 -8.49 -23.09 -10.40
C HIS A 69 -8.90 -23.24 -8.95
N PRO A 70 -8.58 -24.34 -8.27
CA PRO A 70 -8.86 -24.47 -6.85
C PRO A 70 -8.14 -23.30 -6.15
N HIS A 71 -8.93 -22.32 -5.68
CA HIS A 71 -8.41 -21.22 -4.89
C HIS A 71 -7.83 -21.81 -3.60
N VAL A 72 -6.52 -21.83 -3.50
CA VAL A 72 -5.83 -22.27 -2.29
C VAL A 72 -5.98 -21.11 -1.29
N HIS A 73 -6.93 -21.28 -0.37
CA HIS A 73 -7.08 -20.34 0.73
C HIS A 73 -5.86 -20.45 1.65
N ARG A 74 -5.12 -19.36 1.79
CA ARG A 74 -3.96 -19.27 2.66
C ARG A 74 -4.30 -18.40 3.87
N ASN A 75 -3.86 -18.83 5.03
CA ASN A 75 -3.87 -17.99 6.21
C ASN A 75 -2.56 -17.16 6.29
N ILE A 76 -2.49 -16.25 7.25
CA ILE A 76 -1.32 -15.36 7.40
C ILE A 76 -0.02 -16.15 7.69
N HIS A 77 -0.10 -17.28 8.40
CA HIS A 77 1.06 -18.10 8.73
C HIS A 77 1.65 -18.77 7.50
N ASP A 78 0.79 -19.28 6.60
CA ASP A 78 1.22 -19.87 5.32
C ASP A 78 2.02 -18.85 4.50
N ILE A 79 1.55 -17.61 4.47
CA ILE A 79 2.21 -16.51 3.74
C ILE A 79 3.55 -16.16 4.40
N PHE A 80 3.60 -16.07 5.71
CA PHE A 80 4.85 -15.79 6.42
C PHE A 80 5.89 -16.90 6.24
N GLU A 81 5.47 -18.18 6.17
CA GLU A 81 6.37 -19.26 5.82
C GLU A 81 6.93 -19.13 4.39
N ILE A 82 6.11 -18.69 3.43
CA ILE A 82 6.57 -18.43 2.06
C ILE A 82 7.61 -17.31 2.08
N ILE A 83 7.32 -16.17 2.74
CA ILE A 83 8.22 -15.03 2.82
C ILE A 83 9.53 -15.40 3.53
N ALA A 84 9.48 -16.18 4.60
CA ALA A 84 10.66 -16.61 5.34
C ALA A 84 11.66 -17.41 4.48
N ARG A 85 11.15 -18.18 3.51
CA ARG A 85 11.96 -19.02 2.59
C ARG A 85 12.58 -18.26 1.43
N LEU A 86 12.22 -16.99 1.22
CA LEU A 86 12.77 -16.19 0.13
C LEU A 86 14.26 -15.92 0.35
N ASP A 87 15.01 -15.92 -0.74
CA ASP A 87 16.38 -15.39 -0.77
C ASP A 87 16.31 -13.86 -0.94
N ALA A 88 16.02 -13.19 0.16
CA ALA A 88 15.86 -11.74 0.24
C ALA A 88 16.35 -11.23 1.60
N SER A 89 16.63 -9.94 1.68
CA SER A 89 17.05 -9.29 2.92
C SER A 89 15.96 -9.32 4.00
N ASP A 90 16.35 -9.18 5.25
CA ASP A 90 15.41 -9.07 6.36
C ASP A 90 14.49 -7.84 6.21
N ARG A 91 14.98 -6.76 5.61
CA ARG A 91 14.17 -5.56 5.34
C ARG A 91 13.03 -5.87 4.38
N VAL A 92 13.29 -6.54 3.26
CA VAL A 92 12.25 -6.95 2.30
C VAL A 92 11.24 -7.88 2.96
N LYS A 93 11.72 -8.89 3.70
CA LYS A 93 10.85 -9.85 4.40
C LYS A 93 9.95 -9.16 5.43
N ASN A 94 10.52 -8.30 6.27
CA ASN A 94 9.77 -7.57 7.28
C ASN A 94 8.74 -6.62 6.66
N LEU A 95 9.09 -5.95 5.57
CA LEU A 95 8.19 -5.04 4.88
C LEU A 95 7.02 -5.80 4.23
N ALA A 96 7.30 -6.93 3.57
CA ALA A 96 6.27 -7.80 3.00
C ALA A 96 5.35 -8.37 4.09
N CYS A 97 5.89 -8.89 5.20
CA CYS A 97 5.10 -9.33 6.34
C CYS A 97 4.20 -8.22 6.88
N ARG A 98 4.72 -7.00 7.00
CA ARG A 98 3.94 -5.84 7.47
C ARG A 98 2.76 -5.52 6.57
N MET A 99 2.90 -5.61 5.25
CA MET A 99 1.78 -5.42 4.32
C MET A 99 0.68 -6.46 4.53
N PHE A 100 1.03 -7.74 4.71
CA PHE A 100 0.07 -8.79 4.99
C PHE A 100 -0.58 -8.68 6.37
N GLU A 101 0.15 -8.22 7.39
CA GLU A 101 -0.42 -7.90 8.71
C GLU A 101 -1.51 -6.84 8.60
N ILE A 102 -1.24 -5.75 7.86
CA ILE A 102 -2.20 -4.66 7.64
C ILE A 102 -3.48 -5.18 6.99
N VAL A 103 -3.35 -6.05 5.97
CA VAL A 103 -4.52 -6.66 5.32
C VAL A 103 -5.25 -7.59 6.27
N ALA A 104 -4.52 -8.47 6.98
CA ALA A 104 -5.13 -9.42 7.91
C ALA A 104 -5.91 -8.74 9.04
N GLU A 105 -5.38 -7.66 9.61
CA GLU A 105 -6.06 -6.84 10.61
C GLU A 105 -7.36 -6.22 10.05
N ALA A 106 -7.32 -5.75 8.80
CA ALA A 106 -8.47 -5.14 8.14
C ALA A 106 -9.57 -6.15 7.78
N GLU A 107 -9.17 -7.33 7.29
CA GLU A 107 -10.07 -8.45 7.00
C GLU A 107 -10.68 -9.03 8.29
N SER A 108 -9.87 -9.22 9.33
CA SER A 108 -10.32 -9.62 10.66
C SER A 108 -11.44 -8.71 11.16
N LYS A 109 -11.26 -7.40 11.01
CA LYS A 109 -12.28 -6.41 11.39
C LYS A 109 -13.51 -6.45 10.49
N ALA A 110 -13.33 -6.66 9.18
CA ALA A 110 -14.44 -6.73 8.23
C ALA A 110 -15.32 -7.97 8.48
N HIS A 111 -14.70 -9.10 8.79
CA HIS A 111 -15.37 -10.37 9.03
C HIS A 111 -15.79 -10.59 10.49
N GLY A 112 -15.26 -9.81 11.43
CA GLY A 112 -15.51 -9.98 12.86
C GLY A 112 -14.92 -11.26 13.45
N ILE A 113 -13.80 -11.75 12.91
CA ILE A 113 -13.08 -12.96 13.32
C ILE A 113 -11.66 -12.63 13.78
N PRO A 114 -11.01 -13.45 14.61
CA PRO A 114 -9.60 -13.26 14.97
C PRO A 114 -8.68 -13.26 13.74
N VAL A 115 -7.58 -12.51 13.79
CA VAL A 115 -6.58 -12.45 12.69
C VAL A 115 -6.04 -13.84 12.32
N SER A 116 -5.88 -14.73 13.31
CA SER A 116 -5.42 -16.12 13.10
C SER A 116 -6.39 -16.99 12.31
N GLU A 117 -7.66 -16.60 12.24
CA GLU A 117 -8.73 -17.31 11.52
C GLU A 117 -9.07 -16.66 10.17
N VAL A 118 -8.37 -15.57 9.83
CA VAL A 118 -8.55 -14.92 8.52
C VAL A 118 -7.98 -15.81 7.43
N HIS A 119 -8.83 -16.16 6.47
CA HIS A 119 -8.43 -16.77 5.22
C HIS A 119 -8.48 -15.72 4.12
N PHE A 120 -7.36 -15.48 3.48
CA PHE A 120 -7.29 -14.54 2.38
C PHE A 120 -7.97 -15.11 1.14
N HIS A 121 -9.10 -14.56 0.76
CA HIS A 121 -9.85 -14.98 -0.41
C HIS A 121 -9.23 -14.45 -1.72
N GLU A 122 -8.80 -13.19 -1.71
CA GLU A 122 -8.20 -12.50 -2.86
C GLU A 122 -6.69 -12.27 -2.66
N VAL A 123 -6.29 -11.72 -1.52
CA VAL A 123 -4.90 -11.34 -1.23
C VAL A 123 -3.99 -12.54 -0.94
N GLY A 124 -4.55 -13.74 -0.70
CA GLY A 124 -3.80 -15.00 -0.54
C GLY A 124 -3.45 -15.69 -1.87
N ALA A 125 -3.89 -15.18 -2.99
CA ALA A 125 -3.52 -15.67 -4.31
C ALA A 125 -2.04 -15.39 -4.62
N ILE A 126 -1.43 -16.20 -5.48
CA ILE A 126 0.01 -16.12 -5.78
C ILE A 126 0.38 -14.77 -6.38
N ASP A 127 -0.46 -14.21 -7.22
CA ASP A 127 -0.27 -12.88 -7.83
C ASP A 127 -0.13 -11.79 -6.79
N SER A 128 -1.03 -11.72 -5.81
CA SER A 128 -0.96 -10.74 -4.74
C SER A 128 0.28 -10.91 -3.86
N ILE A 129 0.71 -12.16 -3.62
CA ILE A 129 1.95 -12.43 -2.88
C ILE A 129 3.16 -11.92 -3.66
N VAL A 130 3.19 -12.16 -4.98
CA VAL A 130 4.25 -11.66 -5.86
C VAL A 130 4.27 -10.15 -5.90
N ASP A 131 3.10 -9.50 -6.02
CA ASP A 131 2.98 -8.03 -6.04
C ASP A 131 3.56 -7.39 -4.77
N VAL A 132 3.17 -7.91 -3.59
CA VAL A 132 3.64 -7.41 -2.29
C VAL A 132 5.16 -7.58 -2.14
N ILE A 133 5.68 -8.77 -2.46
CA ILE A 133 7.12 -9.05 -2.35
C ILE A 133 7.90 -8.21 -3.36
N SER A 134 7.42 -8.10 -4.60
CA SER A 134 8.06 -7.29 -5.64
C SER A 134 8.10 -5.82 -5.28
N ALA A 135 7.02 -5.28 -4.71
CA ALA A 135 6.98 -3.91 -4.24
C ALA A 135 8.03 -3.65 -3.15
N ALA A 136 8.14 -4.56 -2.16
CA ALA A 136 9.15 -4.46 -1.10
C ALA A 136 10.58 -4.54 -1.64
N PHE A 137 10.80 -5.46 -2.58
CA PHE A 137 12.10 -5.65 -3.24
C PHE A 137 12.50 -4.43 -4.06
N CYS A 138 11.60 -3.89 -4.87
CA CYS A 138 11.86 -2.69 -5.67
C CYS A 138 12.20 -1.47 -4.79
N LEU A 139 11.51 -1.31 -3.64
CA LEU A 139 11.79 -0.21 -2.72
C LEU A 139 13.21 -0.31 -2.14
N GLU A 140 13.67 -1.53 -1.81
CA GLU A 140 15.03 -1.78 -1.32
C GLU A 140 16.08 -1.58 -2.42
N ASP A 141 15.86 -2.19 -3.59
CA ASP A 141 16.80 -2.10 -4.73
C ASP A 141 17.04 -0.66 -5.18
N LEU A 142 16.00 0.17 -5.12
CA LEU A 142 16.10 1.60 -5.38
C LEU A 142 16.74 2.40 -4.23
N GLY A 143 17.05 1.78 -3.10
CA GLY A 143 17.61 2.46 -1.93
C GLY A 143 16.69 3.50 -1.30
N ILE A 144 15.37 3.35 -1.44
CA ILE A 144 14.40 4.33 -0.95
C ILE A 144 14.13 4.11 0.54
N HIS A 145 14.35 5.15 1.33
CA HIS A 145 14.11 5.14 2.78
C HIS A 145 13.00 6.10 3.23
N ARG A 146 12.70 7.12 2.42
CA ARG A 146 11.68 8.13 2.72
C ARG A 146 10.59 8.07 1.66
N VAL A 147 9.36 7.85 2.08
CA VAL A 147 8.20 7.73 1.20
C VAL A 147 7.07 8.61 1.70
N VAL A 148 6.59 9.48 0.83
CA VAL A 148 5.37 10.25 1.03
C VAL A 148 4.28 9.64 0.16
N VAL A 149 3.15 9.32 0.76
CA VAL A 149 1.95 8.87 0.05
C VAL A 149 0.96 10.02 0.01
N SER A 150 0.65 10.50 -1.19
CA SER A 150 -0.40 11.50 -1.41
C SER A 150 -1.78 10.90 -1.15
N PRO A 151 -2.84 11.72 -0.95
CA PRO A 151 -4.19 11.20 -0.86
C PRO A 151 -4.50 10.27 -2.04
N LEU A 152 -4.97 9.05 -1.72
CA LEU A 152 -5.29 8.03 -2.72
C LEU A 152 -6.61 8.40 -3.40
N SER A 153 -6.66 8.29 -4.73
CA SER A 153 -7.89 8.51 -5.47
C SER A 153 -8.78 7.28 -5.39
N GLU A 154 -9.99 7.43 -4.87
CA GLU A 154 -10.97 6.34 -4.73
C GLU A 154 -12.25 6.68 -5.49
N GLY A 155 -12.89 5.67 -6.06
CA GLY A 155 -14.18 5.80 -6.72
C GLY A 155 -15.37 5.74 -5.76
N HIS A 156 -16.55 5.51 -6.30
CA HIS A 156 -17.79 5.36 -5.56
C HIS A 156 -18.66 4.21 -6.12
N GLY A 157 -19.85 4.02 -5.54
CA GLY A 157 -20.77 2.97 -5.98
C GLY A 157 -20.40 1.61 -5.43
N PHE A 158 -20.26 0.62 -6.31
CA PHE A 158 -20.06 -0.77 -5.92
C PHE A 158 -18.95 -1.44 -6.72
N ALA A 159 -18.27 -2.39 -6.11
CA ALA A 159 -17.30 -3.27 -6.74
C ALA A 159 -17.73 -4.73 -6.55
N ARG A 160 -17.57 -5.54 -7.60
CA ARG A 160 -17.79 -6.99 -7.52
C ARG A 160 -16.50 -7.68 -7.09
N CYS A 161 -16.57 -8.41 -5.98
CA CYS A 161 -15.48 -9.19 -5.43
C CYS A 161 -15.97 -10.62 -5.08
N GLN A 162 -15.13 -11.46 -4.51
CA GLN A 162 -15.53 -12.82 -4.11
C GLN A 162 -16.67 -12.84 -3.07
N HIS A 163 -16.84 -11.76 -2.29
CA HIS A 163 -17.93 -11.59 -1.33
C HIS A 163 -19.22 -11.02 -1.97
N GLY A 164 -19.27 -10.95 -3.30
CA GLY A 164 -20.40 -10.37 -4.03
C GLY A 164 -20.22 -8.89 -4.34
N LEU A 165 -21.32 -8.16 -4.36
CA LEU A 165 -21.33 -6.72 -4.66
C LEU A 165 -21.14 -5.92 -3.37
N MET A 166 -20.01 -5.22 -3.27
CA MET A 166 -19.60 -4.49 -2.07
C MET A 166 -19.52 -2.98 -2.34
N PRO A 167 -19.89 -2.13 -1.36
CA PRO A 167 -19.76 -0.68 -1.52
C PRO A 167 -18.28 -0.27 -1.60
N VAL A 168 -18.01 0.79 -2.37
CA VAL A 168 -16.67 1.39 -2.52
C VAL A 168 -16.55 2.62 -1.60
N PRO A 169 -15.45 2.72 -0.81
CA PRO A 169 -14.34 1.76 -0.68
C PRO A 169 -14.80 0.44 -0.03
N VAL A 170 -14.25 -0.68 -0.51
CA VAL A 170 -14.58 -1.98 0.08
C VAL A 170 -14.17 -2.04 1.55
N PRO A 171 -14.85 -2.87 2.40
CA PRO A 171 -14.64 -2.85 3.85
C PRO A 171 -13.18 -2.98 4.30
N ALA A 172 -12.40 -3.85 3.66
CA ALA A 172 -10.98 -4.00 3.98
C ALA A 172 -10.19 -2.71 3.68
N THR A 173 -10.36 -2.11 2.50
CA THR A 173 -9.74 -0.83 2.14
C THR A 173 -10.13 0.28 3.10
N ALA A 174 -11.40 0.40 3.46
CA ALA A 174 -11.87 1.38 4.43
C ALA A 174 -11.24 1.18 5.82
N ASN A 175 -11.12 -0.09 6.27
CA ASN A 175 -10.48 -0.42 7.55
C ASN A 175 -8.99 -0.09 7.54
N ILE A 176 -8.27 -0.37 6.43
CA ILE A 176 -6.86 0.00 6.27
C ILE A 176 -6.71 1.52 6.31
N ALA A 177 -7.49 2.24 5.51
CA ALA A 177 -7.42 3.70 5.47
C ALA A 177 -7.65 4.33 6.84
N ALA A 178 -8.64 3.85 7.59
CA ALA A 178 -8.94 4.32 8.94
C ALA A 178 -7.81 4.00 9.93
N ALA A 179 -7.34 2.75 9.97
CA ALA A 179 -6.32 2.29 10.92
C ALA A 179 -4.96 2.95 10.66
N GLN A 180 -4.58 3.05 9.38
CA GLN A 180 -3.29 3.60 8.95
C GLN A 180 -3.34 5.10 8.65
N ARG A 181 -4.50 5.77 8.84
CA ARG A 181 -4.70 7.20 8.57
C ARG A 181 -4.27 7.59 7.15
N LEU A 182 -4.67 6.79 6.16
CA LEU A 182 -4.52 7.14 4.76
C LEU A 182 -5.62 8.14 4.36
N GLU A 183 -5.24 9.16 3.64
CA GLU A 183 -6.20 10.12 3.10
C GLU A 183 -6.76 9.59 1.77
N LEU A 184 -8.08 9.63 1.62
CA LEU A 184 -8.77 9.27 0.39
C LEU A 184 -9.39 10.51 -0.24
N THR A 185 -9.26 10.63 -1.56
CA THR A 185 -9.96 11.64 -2.37
C THR A 185 -10.97 10.94 -3.26
N LEU A 186 -12.25 11.19 -3.03
CA LEU A 186 -13.30 10.63 -3.86
C LEU A 186 -13.28 11.25 -5.25
N ARG A 187 -13.37 10.39 -6.26
CA ARG A 187 -13.48 10.75 -7.67
C ARG A 187 -14.88 10.41 -8.16
N ASP A 188 -15.33 11.15 -9.17
CA ASP A 188 -16.59 10.86 -9.86
C ASP A 188 -16.37 9.71 -10.87
N VAL A 189 -16.12 8.52 -10.32
CA VAL A 189 -15.84 7.29 -11.05
C VAL A 189 -16.56 6.14 -10.35
N GLU A 190 -17.35 5.38 -11.08
CA GLU A 190 -17.99 4.19 -10.54
C GLU A 190 -17.01 3.02 -10.50
N GLY A 191 -16.83 2.45 -9.30
CA GLY A 191 -15.98 1.30 -9.05
C GLY A 191 -14.78 1.58 -8.14
N GLU A 192 -14.12 0.50 -7.74
CA GLU A 192 -12.97 0.50 -6.86
C GLU A 192 -11.69 0.93 -7.62
N MET A 193 -11.00 1.92 -7.09
CA MET A 193 -9.70 2.38 -7.55
C MET A 193 -8.57 2.03 -6.57
N VAL A 194 -8.89 1.86 -5.30
CA VAL A 194 -7.93 1.50 -4.24
C VAL A 194 -8.29 0.12 -3.69
N THR A 195 -7.51 -0.88 -4.07
CA THR A 195 -7.67 -2.25 -3.56
C THR A 195 -7.08 -2.40 -2.15
N PRO A 196 -7.49 -3.41 -1.36
CA PRO A 196 -6.88 -3.70 -0.07
C PRO A 196 -5.36 -3.88 -0.14
N THR A 197 -4.86 -4.60 -1.14
CA THR A 197 -3.41 -4.79 -1.39
C THR A 197 -2.72 -3.46 -1.64
N GLY A 198 -3.28 -2.62 -2.53
CA GLY A 198 -2.71 -1.30 -2.84
C GLY A 198 -2.70 -0.37 -1.63
N ALA A 199 -3.76 -0.37 -0.83
CA ALA A 199 -3.83 0.39 0.42
C ALA A 199 -2.78 -0.08 1.44
N ALA A 200 -2.57 -1.39 1.58
CA ALA A 200 -1.59 -1.97 2.49
C ALA A 200 -0.15 -1.64 2.07
N ILE A 201 0.16 -1.72 0.77
CA ILE A 201 1.46 -1.29 0.22
C ILE A 201 1.70 0.19 0.52
N ALA A 202 0.75 1.06 0.20
CA ALA A 202 0.85 2.49 0.46
C ALA A 202 1.06 2.79 1.95
N ALA A 203 0.31 2.10 2.83
CA ALA A 203 0.43 2.26 4.28
C ALA A 203 1.78 1.81 4.82
N ALA A 204 2.28 0.65 4.37
CA ALA A 204 3.55 0.10 4.83
C ALA A 204 4.76 0.90 4.32
N PHE A 205 4.65 1.49 3.13
CA PHE A 205 5.72 2.31 2.55
C PHE A 205 5.81 3.70 3.16
N ARG A 206 4.70 4.27 3.61
CA ARG A 206 4.67 5.65 4.09
C ARG A 206 5.51 5.84 5.33
N THR A 207 6.57 6.65 5.21
CA THR A 207 7.46 7.04 6.30
C THR A 207 7.27 8.51 6.69
N GLU A 208 6.80 9.34 5.75
CA GLU A 208 6.66 10.78 5.93
C GLU A 208 5.21 11.23 5.74
N SER A 209 4.82 12.25 6.46
CA SER A 209 3.45 12.79 6.41
C SER A 209 3.24 13.86 5.34
N ALA A 210 4.31 14.48 4.84
CA ALA A 210 4.24 15.58 3.89
C ALA A 210 5.47 15.61 2.96
N LEU A 211 5.27 16.17 1.78
CA LEU A 211 6.37 16.47 0.86
C LEU A 211 7.27 17.57 1.43
N PRO A 212 8.58 17.53 1.13
CA PRO A 212 9.48 18.62 1.45
C PRO A 212 9.03 19.91 0.76
N LYS A 213 9.33 21.06 1.36
CA LYS A 213 8.92 22.37 0.82
C LYS A 213 9.52 22.67 -0.56
N LYS A 214 10.71 22.12 -0.83
CA LYS A 214 11.40 22.22 -2.12
C LYS A 214 11.93 20.85 -2.47
N TYR A 215 11.75 20.43 -3.70
CA TYR A 215 12.26 19.17 -4.24
C TYR A 215 12.41 19.27 -5.75
N GLN A 216 13.24 18.42 -6.30
CA GLN A 216 13.32 18.19 -7.74
C GLN A 216 12.85 16.78 -8.05
N ILE A 217 12.19 16.60 -9.20
CA ILE A 217 11.77 15.29 -9.67
C ILE A 217 12.89 14.73 -10.53
N GLU A 218 13.51 13.63 -10.09
CA GLU A 218 14.56 12.97 -10.85
C GLU A 218 14.01 11.96 -11.86
N LYS A 219 13.04 11.15 -11.41
CA LYS A 219 12.45 10.08 -12.24
C LYS A 219 10.96 9.96 -11.95
N ILE A 220 10.23 9.50 -12.95
CA ILE A 220 8.80 9.20 -12.85
C ILE A 220 8.59 7.77 -13.35
N GLY A 221 7.93 6.96 -12.52
CA GLY A 221 7.42 5.65 -12.88
C GLY A 221 5.88 5.66 -12.93
N ILE A 222 5.31 4.93 -13.86
CA ILE A 222 3.86 4.80 -14.03
C ILE A 222 3.50 3.33 -14.11
N GLY A 223 2.56 2.90 -13.26
CA GLY A 223 1.89 1.62 -13.36
C GLY A 223 0.43 1.83 -13.79
N ALA A 224 -0.05 1.11 -14.79
CA ALA A 224 -1.42 1.19 -15.26
C ALA A 224 -2.25 0.05 -14.67
N GLY A 225 -3.48 0.35 -14.26
CA GLY A 225 -4.48 -0.64 -13.90
C GLY A 225 -5.21 -1.18 -15.14
N ASN A 226 -5.84 -2.35 -14.99
CA ASN A 226 -6.53 -3.04 -16.08
C ASN A 226 -7.98 -2.55 -16.34
N LYS A 227 -8.57 -1.82 -15.37
CA LYS A 227 -9.93 -1.28 -15.52
C LYS A 227 -9.90 0.01 -16.32
N ASP A 228 -10.79 0.14 -17.29
CA ASP A 228 -10.99 1.36 -18.07
C ASP A 228 -11.94 2.30 -17.32
N PHE A 229 -11.50 3.55 -17.14
CA PHE A 229 -12.28 4.63 -16.57
C PHE A 229 -12.25 5.84 -17.51
N ALA A 230 -13.14 6.80 -17.30
CA ALA A 230 -13.17 8.04 -18.08
C ALA A 230 -11.86 8.86 -17.97
N HIS A 231 -11.04 8.60 -16.98
CA HIS A 231 -9.71 9.17 -16.81
C HIS A 231 -8.66 8.07 -16.67
N ALA A 232 -7.37 8.43 -16.76
CA ALA A 232 -6.27 7.48 -16.67
C ALA A 232 -6.29 6.74 -15.30
N ASN A 233 -6.34 5.41 -15.37
CA ASN A 233 -6.21 4.51 -14.21
C ASN A 233 -4.73 4.16 -14.02
N ILE A 234 -4.00 5.04 -13.35
CA ILE A 234 -2.56 4.91 -13.16
C ILE A 234 -2.13 5.22 -11.73
N LEU A 235 -1.12 4.49 -11.27
CA LEU A 235 -0.30 4.85 -10.12
C LEU A 235 0.96 5.55 -10.64
N ARG A 236 1.28 6.72 -10.11
CA ARG A 236 2.50 7.46 -10.44
C ARG A 236 3.42 7.53 -9.24
N ALA A 237 4.60 6.94 -9.38
CA ALA A 237 5.70 7.09 -8.44
C ALA A 237 6.70 8.14 -8.94
N MET A 238 7.18 8.99 -8.06
CA MET A 238 8.18 10.01 -8.39
C MET A 238 9.37 9.87 -7.44
N LEU A 239 10.56 9.72 -8.00
CA LEU A 239 11.80 9.84 -7.25
C LEU A 239 12.12 11.33 -7.11
N LEU A 240 12.22 11.78 -5.86
CA LEU A 240 12.43 13.18 -5.53
C LEU A 240 13.80 13.36 -4.89
N THR A 241 14.50 14.42 -5.25
CA THR A 241 15.65 14.94 -4.50
C THR A 241 15.20 16.13 -3.67
N ASP A 242 15.46 16.06 -2.39
CA ASP A 242 15.21 17.16 -1.45
C ASP A 242 16.50 17.97 -1.26
N GLU A 243 16.48 19.26 -1.64
CA GLU A 243 17.64 20.14 -1.45
C GLU A 243 17.98 20.36 0.04
N THR A 244 17.11 19.91 0.96
CA THR A 244 17.33 20.01 2.41
C THR A 244 18.05 18.81 3.01
N VAL A 245 18.20 17.73 2.23
CA VAL A 245 19.03 16.56 2.57
C VAL A 245 20.17 16.56 1.59
N GLU A 246 21.35 16.96 2.02
CA GLU A 246 22.56 16.58 1.30
C GLU A 246 22.51 15.08 1.12
N VAL A 247 22.31 14.65 -0.15
CA VAL A 247 22.27 13.25 -0.52
C VAL A 247 23.61 12.67 -0.14
N GLU A 248 23.64 11.86 0.91
CA GLU A 248 24.70 10.87 1.07
C GLU A 248 24.62 9.88 -0.12
N THR A 249 24.85 10.37 -1.35
CA THR A 249 25.24 9.51 -2.44
C THR A 249 26.61 8.97 -2.06
N GLY A 250 26.70 7.67 -1.83
CA GLY A 250 27.94 6.98 -1.55
C GLY A 250 29.04 7.34 -2.56
N LYS A 251 29.74 8.39 -2.26
CA LYS A 251 31.12 8.62 -2.63
C LYS A 251 31.83 8.74 -1.29
N ASP A 252 32.69 7.77 -1.08
CA ASP A 252 33.73 7.80 -0.06
C ASP A 252 34.44 9.17 -0.09
N GLY A 253 33.87 10.08 0.67
CA GLY A 253 34.39 11.41 0.94
C GLY A 253 33.73 11.82 2.24
N HIS A 254 34.28 11.27 3.34
CA HIS A 254 33.93 11.71 4.69
C HIS A 254 34.10 13.22 4.77
N ASP A 255 32.98 13.97 4.72
CA ASP A 255 32.99 15.32 5.20
C ASP A 255 33.07 15.24 6.73
N GLU A 256 34.31 15.27 7.24
CA GLU A 256 34.62 15.29 8.68
C GLU A 256 34.03 16.51 9.39
N SER A 257 33.29 17.38 8.68
CA SER A 257 32.81 18.66 9.18
C SER A 257 31.39 18.62 9.76
N SER A 258 30.58 17.58 9.50
CA SER A 258 29.20 17.54 10.02
C SER A 258 29.19 17.21 11.52
N MET A 259 28.90 18.23 12.33
CA MET A 259 28.80 18.11 13.78
C MET A 259 27.36 17.88 14.22
N TRP A 260 27.21 17.10 15.27
CA TRP A 260 25.92 16.78 15.87
C TRP A 260 25.91 17.10 17.35
N VAL A 261 24.80 17.61 17.87
CA VAL A 261 24.53 17.69 19.30
C VAL A 261 23.51 16.64 19.66
N MET A 262 23.82 15.85 20.68
CA MET A 262 22.90 14.94 21.35
C MET A 262 22.56 15.49 22.72
N GLU A 263 21.27 15.42 23.12
CA GLU A 263 20.79 15.93 24.40
C GLU A 263 19.96 14.90 25.14
N ALA A 264 20.18 14.76 26.43
CA ALA A 264 19.39 13.95 27.34
C ALA A 264 19.04 14.72 28.61
N ASN A 265 17.79 14.61 29.06
CA ASN A 265 17.35 15.22 30.31
C ASN A 265 17.46 14.20 31.45
N LEU A 266 18.10 14.57 32.55
CA LEU A 266 18.45 13.70 33.69
C LEU A 266 17.96 14.34 34.98
N ASP A 267 16.90 13.79 35.60
CA ASP A 267 16.33 14.27 36.88
C ASP A 267 16.56 13.31 38.07
N ASP A 268 17.21 12.17 37.81
CA ASP A 268 17.46 11.10 38.79
C ASP A 268 18.90 10.54 38.74
N CYS A 269 19.83 11.23 38.10
CA CYS A 269 21.24 10.90 38.02
C CYS A 269 22.02 11.57 39.16
N THR A 270 22.91 10.81 39.83
CA THR A 270 23.81 11.39 40.85
C THR A 270 24.94 12.19 40.20
N GLY A 271 25.55 13.13 40.95
CA GLY A 271 26.69 13.91 40.45
C GLY A 271 27.90 13.05 40.07
N GLU A 272 28.11 11.93 40.79
CA GLU A 272 29.18 10.98 40.43
C GLU A 272 28.91 10.24 39.15
N ALA A 273 27.64 9.81 38.91
CA ALA A 273 27.25 9.18 37.66
C ALA A 273 27.35 10.16 36.45
N LEU A 274 27.00 11.43 36.66
CA LEU A 274 27.18 12.48 35.65
C LEU A 274 28.65 12.72 35.34
N GLY A 275 29.53 12.76 36.34
CA GLY A 275 30.97 12.87 36.17
C GLY A 275 31.55 11.69 35.39
N TYR A 276 31.16 10.48 35.76
CA TYR A 276 31.56 9.25 35.08
C TYR A 276 31.11 9.22 33.60
N ALA A 277 29.85 9.57 33.34
CA ALA A 277 29.32 9.63 32.00
C ALA A 277 30.07 10.62 31.09
N MET A 278 30.46 11.78 31.65
CA MET A 278 31.28 12.78 30.95
C MET A 278 32.65 12.21 30.56
N GLU A 279 33.34 11.55 31.48
CA GLU A 279 34.65 10.94 31.23
C GLU A 279 34.55 9.88 30.13
N VAL A 280 33.62 8.93 30.24
CA VAL A 280 33.42 7.85 29.27
C VAL A 280 33.09 8.39 27.87
N LEU A 281 32.23 9.40 27.76
CA LEU A 281 31.86 9.98 26.49
C LEU A 281 33.02 10.72 25.82
N LEU A 282 33.84 11.44 26.60
CA LEU A 282 35.06 12.13 26.09
C LEU A 282 36.09 11.10 25.64
N GLU A 283 36.32 10.03 26.41
CA GLU A 283 37.25 8.94 26.06
C GLU A 283 36.83 8.20 24.80
N ALA A 284 35.50 8.04 24.58
CA ALA A 284 34.95 7.43 23.38
C ALA A 284 35.02 8.34 22.14
N GLY A 285 35.44 9.58 22.30
CA GLY A 285 35.72 10.51 21.18
C GLY A 285 34.63 11.54 20.94
N ALA A 286 33.80 11.85 21.94
CA ALA A 286 32.98 13.04 21.90
C ALA A 286 33.87 14.30 21.77
N ARG A 287 33.46 15.25 20.95
CA ARG A 287 34.19 16.50 20.73
C ARG A 287 34.07 17.46 21.89
N ASP A 288 32.92 17.41 22.57
CA ASP A 288 32.66 18.15 23.79
C ASP A 288 31.50 17.51 24.56
N VAL A 289 31.50 17.62 25.89
CA VAL A 289 30.43 17.15 26.77
C VAL A 289 30.23 18.20 27.86
N TRP A 290 28.98 18.66 28.03
CA TRP A 290 28.66 19.63 29.08
C TRP A 290 27.28 19.39 29.66
N TYR A 291 27.01 19.99 30.82
CA TYR A 291 25.72 19.94 31.50
C TYR A 291 25.13 21.34 31.65
N THR A 292 23.83 21.44 31.36
CA THR A 292 23.05 22.66 31.62
C THR A 292 22.03 22.37 32.71
N PRO A 293 22.00 23.14 33.84
CA PRO A 293 20.97 23.00 34.86
C PRO A 293 19.58 23.28 34.25
N ALA A 294 18.61 22.46 34.64
CA ALA A 294 17.24 22.58 34.16
C ALA A 294 16.23 22.22 35.28
N TYR A 295 14.97 22.56 35.05
CA TYR A 295 13.86 22.08 35.87
C TYR A 295 12.92 21.27 34.96
N MET A 296 12.63 20.05 35.38
CA MET A 296 11.70 19.18 34.70
C MET A 296 10.29 19.24 35.30
N LYS A 297 9.37 18.44 34.76
CA LYS A 297 7.99 18.33 35.28
C LYS A 297 8.01 18.11 36.80
N LYS A 298 7.02 18.67 37.50
CA LYS A 298 6.91 18.67 38.99
C LYS A 298 8.02 19.44 39.68
N ASN A 299 8.64 20.43 39.03
CA ASN A 299 9.72 21.28 39.56
C ASN A 299 10.94 20.49 40.08
N ARG A 300 11.25 19.35 39.45
CA ARG A 300 12.44 18.59 39.81
C ARG A 300 13.69 19.23 39.26
N PRO A 301 14.71 19.55 40.11
CA PRO A 301 16.02 19.94 39.60
C PRO A 301 16.59 18.82 38.73
N ALA A 302 17.16 19.17 37.60
CA ALA A 302 17.66 18.26 36.60
C ALA A 302 18.87 18.85 35.89
N TYR A 303 19.54 18.02 35.11
CA TYR A 303 20.57 18.45 34.17
C TYR A 303 20.19 18.01 32.76
N VAL A 304 20.51 18.84 31.78
CA VAL A 304 20.51 18.44 30.38
C VAL A 304 21.95 18.10 30.02
N LEU A 305 22.22 16.85 29.71
CA LEU A 305 23.48 16.41 29.12
C LEU A 305 23.50 16.83 27.65
N HIS A 306 24.59 17.45 27.24
CA HIS A 306 24.86 17.80 25.84
C HIS A 306 26.15 17.10 25.41
N VAL A 307 26.14 16.46 24.25
CA VAL A 307 27.29 15.77 23.67
C VAL A 307 27.48 16.24 22.24
N LEU A 308 28.61 16.90 21.96
CA LEU A 308 28.99 17.29 20.60
C LEU A 308 29.79 16.17 19.97
N THR A 309 29.40 15.73 18.78
CA THR A 309 30.05 14.58 18.13
C THR A 309 30.05 14.73 16.59
N THR A 310 30.85 13.93 15.95
CA THR A 310 30.80 13.74 14.48
C THR A 310 29.71 12.74 14.10
N ALA A 311 29.29 12.76 12.85
CA ALA A 311 28.30 11.78 12.33
C ALA A 311 28.75 10.34 12.54
N GLU A 312 30.02 10.04 12.39
CA GLU A 312 30.61 8.69 12.54
C GLU A 312 30.52 8.14 13.96
N LYS A 313 30.73 8.97 14.97
CA LYS A 313 30.73 8.57 16.38
C LYS A 313 29.35 8.63 17.04
N ARG A 314 28.36 9.16 16.34
CA ARG A 314 27.03 9.43 16.89
C ARG A 314 26.36 8.21 17.51
N GLU A 315 26.33 7.07 16.79
CA GLU A 315 25.65 5.86 17.25
C GLU A 315 26.34 5.21 18.45
N GLU A 316 27.67 5.17 18.43
CA GLU A 316 28.49 4.66 19.54
C GLU A 316 28.26 5.49 20.80
N LEU A 317 28.33 6.80 20.69
CA LEU A 317 28.13 7.71 21.83
C LEU A 317 26.67 7.73 22.32
N GLU A 318 25.69 7.55 21.44
CA GLU A 318 24.29 7.40 21.84
C GLU A 318 24.07 6.14 22.71
N GLN A 319 24.68 5.01 22.36
CA GLN A 319 24.65 3.80 23.17
C GLN A 319 25.33 4.00 24.53
N LEU A 320 26.43 4.74 24.57
CA LEU A 320 27.09 5.08 25.82
C LEU A 320 26.26 5.99 26.70
N ILE A 321 25.53 6.96 26.16
CA ILE A 321 24.59 7.79 26.92
C ILE A 321 23.54 6.91 27.62
N PHE A 322 22.94 5.96 26.91
CA PHE A 322 21.96 5.04 27.49
C PHE A 322 22.58 4.10 28.54
N SER A 323 23.83 3.68 28.38
CA SER A 323 24.48 2.77 29.30
C SER A 323 25.05 3.45 30.57
N CYS A 324 25.45 4.73 30.47
CA CYS A 324 26.09 5.46 31.56
C CYS A 324 25.13 6.41 32.33
N THR A 325 23.88 6.58 31.85
CA THR A 325 22.90 7.47 32.47
C THR A 325 21.54 6.77 32.64
N THR A 326 20.66 7.42 33.38
CA THR A 326 19.28 6.94 33.62
C THR A 326 18.30 7.38 32.49
N THR A 327 18.78 8.04 31.44
CA THR A 327 17.90 8.55 30.40
C THR A 327 17.21 7.43 29.62
N ILE A 328 15.95 7.67 29.26
CA ILE A 328 15.15 6.78 28.39
C ILE A 328 15.02 7.32 26.96
N GLY A 329 15.65 8.46 26.65
CA GLY A 329 15.57 9.07 25.33
C GLY A 329 16.60 10.17 25.10
N VAL A 330 17.14 10.21 23.89
CA VAL A 330 18.11 11.19 23.41
C VAL A 330 17.51 11.98 22.27
N ARG A 331 17.62 13.30 22.30
CA ARG A 331 17.35 14.17 21.14
C ARG A 331 18.64 14.39 20.40
N ARG A 332 18.61 14.44 19.08
CA ARG A 332 19.79 14.72 18.24
C ARG A 332 19.46 15.64 17.10
N TYR A 333 20.37 16.57 16.81
CA TYR A 333 20.23 17.51 15.70
C TYR A 333 21.62 17.94 15.19
N PRO A 334 21.74 18.22 13.87
CA PRO A 334 22.97 18.71 13.30
C PRO A 334 23.22 20.16 13.72
N VAL A 335 24.52 20.53 13.84
CA VAL A 335 24.96 21.89 14.12
C VAL A 335 26.04 22.30 13.14
N GLU A 336 26.02 23.57 12.74
CA GLU A 336 27.10 24.17 11.98
C GLU A 336 28.17 24.69 12.94
N ARG A 337 29.44 24.48 12.58
CA ARG A 337 30.59 25.01 13.32
C ARG A 337 31.43 25.88 12.38
N THR A 338 31.63 27.12 12.76
CA THR A 338 32.51 28.07 12.08
C THR A 338 33.84 28.14 12.79
#